data_70165fa4397e2f3eadd669fb738eeb82
#
_entry.id   70165fa4397e2f3eadd669fb738eeb82
#
_cell.length_a   1.000
_cell.length_b   1.000
_cell.length_c   1.000
_cell.angle_alpha   90.00
_cell.angle_beta   90.00
_cell.angle_gamma   90.00
#
_symmetry.space_group_name_H-M   'P 1'
#
loop_
_entity.id
_entity.type
_entity.pdbx_description
1 polymer ?
#
loop_
_entity_poly.entity_id
_entity_poly.type
_entity_poly.pdbx_seq_one_letter_code
_entity_poly.pdbx_strand_id
1 'polypeptide(L)'
;MLDIKLVRENPDLVKENIKKKFQEEKLALVDEVIELDKKFRESKQRADELRASRNKISKEIGGLMAKGLREEAEKTKQKVANLAKELEELEGSEETLSAEIKKRMMVIPNIIGDDVPIGKDDSENVELQRFGEPYVPPFEIPYHVDIMEKLHGIDLDSARKTSGNGFYYLCGDIARLHSAVLSYARDFMIDRGFTYYVPPFMIRGNVVNGVMSFSEMENMMYKIEGEDLYLIGTSEHSMIGKFIDTITPEAELPKTLTSYSPCFRKEVGAHGIEERGVYRIHQLEKQEMVVVCKPEDSDMWYEKLWNNTVDFFRSLDIPVRTLECCSGDLADLKVRSLDVEAWSPRQKKYFEVGSCSNLGDAQARRLGIRVKGENGNYFAHTLNNTVVAPPRMLIAFLENNLNEDGSVRIPEPLRMYMGGKDVIK
;
A
#
# COMPACT_ATOMS: atom_id res chain seq x y z
N MET A 1 -7.68 4.73 -6.69
CA MET A 1 -8.45 5.04 -7.92
C MET A 1 -9.03 6.43 -7.77
N LEU A 2 -8.91 7.28 -8.79
CA LEU A 2 -9.48 8.62 -8.78
C LEU A 2 -11.02 8.61 -8.73
N ASP A 3 -11.60 9.76 -8.38
CA ASP A 3 -13.03 10.00 -8.61
C ASP A 3 -13.30 10.16 -10.11
N ILE A 4 -14.25 9.43 -10.65
CA ILE A 4 -14.63 9.56 -12.07
C ILE A 4 -15.17 10.97 -12.40
N LYS A 5 -15.75 11.67 -11.40
CA LYS A 5 -16.16 13.06 -11.56
C LYS A 5 -14.96 13.96 -11.85
N LEU A 6 -13.84 13.76 -11.15
CA LEU A 6 -12.62 14.53 -11.39
C LEU A 6 -12.11 14.31 -12.82
N VAL A 7 -12.08 13.06 -13.30
CA VAL A 7 -11.65 12.75 -14.67
C VAL A 7 -12.56 13.41 -15.71
N ARG A 8 -13.87 13.43 -15.45
CA ARG A 8 -14.86 14.03 -16.36
C ARG A 8 -14.84 15.55 -16.36
N GLU A 9 -14.73 16.16 -15.17
CA GLU A 9 -14.90 17.61 -14.99
C GLU A 9 -13.58 18.38 -15.16
N ASN A 10 -12.44 17.74 -14.87
CA ASN A 10 -11.10 18.32 -14.95
C ASN A 10 -10.11 17.38 -15.64
N PRO A 11 -10.36 16.98 -16.91
CA PRO A 11 -9.48 16.04 -17.62
C PRO A 11 -8.06 16.57 -17.81
N ASP A 12 -7.90 17.88 -18.00
CA ASP A 12 -6.60 18.52 -18.19
C ASP A 12 -5.72 18.41 -16.94
N LEU A 13 -6.29 18.55 -15.75
CA LEU A 13 -5.58 18.33 -14.49
C LEU A 13 -5.04 16.89 -14.40
N VAL A 14 -5.89 15.90 -14.74
CA VAL A 14 -5.49 14.49 -14.72
C VAL A 14 -4.38 14.21 -15.74
N LYS A 15 -4.50 14.75 -16.96
CA LYS A 15 -3.48 14.61 -18.01
C LYS A 15 -2.17 15.29 -17.62
N GLU A 16 -2.22 16.47 -17.00
CA GLU A 16 -1.03 17.15 -16.50
C GLU A 16 -0.33 16.35 -15.40
N ASN A 17 -1.10 15.79 -14.47
CA ASN A 17 -0.58 14.91 -13.43
C ASN A 17 0.11 13.66 -14.01
N ILE A 18 -0.46 13.02 -15.03
CA ILE A 18 0.14 11.89 -15.74
C ILE A 18 1.51 12.31 -16.34
N LYS A 19 1.61 13.50 -16.94
CA LYS A 19 2.87 14.03 -17.46
C LYS A 19 3.89 14.31 -16.35
N LYS A 20 3.46 14.89 -15.23
CA LYS A 20 4.32 15.10 -14.04
C LYS A 20 4.91 13.79 -13.51
N LYS A 21 4.21 12.66 -13.70
CA LYS A 21 4.67 11.32 -13.35
C LYS A 21 5.45 10.60 -14.46
N PHE A 22 5.72 11.27 -15.59
CA PHE A 22 6.42 10.68 -16.73
C PHE A 22 5.77 9.39 -17.27
N GLN A 23 4.43 9.39 -17.35
CA GLN A 23 3.61 8.24 -17.76
C GLN A 23 2.72 8.59 -18.95
N GLU A 24 3.25 9.28 -19.96
CA GLU A 24 2.52 9.82 -21.11
C GLU A 24 1.75 8.76 -21.89
N GLU A 25 2.18 7.50 -21.84
CA GLU A 25 1.48 6.36 -22.44
C GLU A 25 0.07 6.16 -21.88
N LYS A 26 -0.23 6.71 -20.69
CA LYS A 26 -1.54 6.61 -20.03
C LYS A 26 -2.49 7.77 -20.41
N LEU A 27 -2.05 8.78 -21.15
CA LEU A 27 -2.87 9.96 -21.51
C LEU A 27 -4.16 9.60 -22.24
N ALA A 28 -4.10 8.64 -23.15
CA ALA A 28 -5.26 8.19 -23.91
C ALA A 28 -6.37 7.59 -23.02
N LEU A 29 -6.00 6.98 -21.89
CA LEU A 29 -6.97 6.39 -20.97
C LEU A 29 -7.95 7.41 -20.39
N VAL A 30 -7.54 8.67 -20.25
CA VAL A 30 -8.41 9.76 -19.74
C VAL A 30 -9.57 10.00 -20.71
N ASP A 31 -9.27 10.13 -22.01
CA ASP A 31 -10.29 10.36 -23.04
C ASP A 31 -11.21 9.12 -23.21
N GLU A 32 -10.63 7.92 -23.17
CA GLU A 32 -11.40 6.67 -23.21
C GLU A 32 -12.38 6.57 -22.03
N VAL A 33 -11.95 6.92 -20.80
CA VAL A 33 -12.83 6.92 -19.63
C VAL A 33 -13.98 7.91 -19.82
N ILE A 34 -13.73 9.11 -20.33
CA ILE A 34 -14.75 10.12 -20.58
C ILE A 34 -15.80 9.63 -21.57
N GLU A 35 -15.35 9.02 -22.68
CA GLU A 35 -16.27 8.47 -23.67
C GLU A 35 -17.11 7.30 -23.12
N LEU A 36 -16.48 6.39 -22.38
CA LEU A 36 -17.19 5.27 -21.74
C LEU A 36 -18.17 5.75 -20.68
N ASP A 37 -17.79 6.72 -19.85
CA ASP A 37 -18.68 7.33 -18.84
C ASP A 37 -19.89 8.01 -19.49
N LYS A 38 -19.69 8.69 -20.62
CA LYS A 38 -20.80 9.28 -21.39
C LYS A 38 -21.79 8.20 -21.84
N LYS A 39 -21.31 7.14 -22.47
CA LYS A 39 -22.15 6.01 -22.92
C LYS A 39 -22.85 5.33 -21.75
N PHE A 40 -22.16 5.14 -20.63
CA PHE A 40 -22.72 4.55 -19.41
C PHE A 40 -23.87 5.40 -18.85
N ARG A 41 -23.70 6.72 -18.78
CA ARG A 41 -24.75 7.63 -18.30
C ARG A 41 -25.97 7.71 -19.26
N GLU A 42 -25.73 7.69 -20.57
CA GLU A 42 -26.77 7.64 -21.57
C GLU A 42 -27.59 6.34 -21.47
N SER A 43 -26.91 5.18 -21.34
CA SER A 43 -27.52 3.87 -21.14
C SER A 43 -28.35 3.84 -19.85
N LYS A 44 -27.80 4.34 -18.75
CA LYS A 44 -28.45 4.39 -17.46
C LYS A 44 -29.70 5.29 -17.49
N GLN A 45 -29.61 6.47 -18.10
CA GLN A 45 -30.78 7.35 -18.26
C GLN A 45 -31.91 6.66 -19.05
N ARG A 46 -31.51 5.99 -20.16
CA ARG A 46 -32.49 5.26 -20.97
C ARG A 46 -33.13 4.09 -20.21
N ALA A 47 -32.36 3.35 -19.45
CA ALA A 47 -32.87 2.27 -18.61
C ALA A 47 -33.85 2.80 -17.53
N ASP A 48 -33.56 3.95 -16.92
CA ASP A 48 -34.46 4.57 -15.92
C ASP A 48 -35.76 5.06 -16.55
N GLU A 49 -35.72 5.63 -17.76
CA GLU A 49 -36.92 5.99 -18.53
C GLU A 49 -37.77 4.76 -18.86
N LEU A 50 -37.14 3.65 -19.28
CA LEU A 50 -37.84 2.40 -19.56
C LEU A 50 -38.46 1.78 -18.30
N ARG A 51 -37.75 1.79 -17.18
CA ARG A 51 -38.27 1.35 -15.87
C ARG A 51 -39.53 2.15 -15.47
N ALA A 52 -39.47 3.49 -15.60
CA ALA A 52 -40.60 4.35 -15.34
C ALA A 52 -41.80 4.04 -16.27
N SER A 53 -41.55 3.88 -17.58
CA SER A 53 -42.54 3.53 -18.58
C SER A 53 -43.17 2.16 -18.29
N ARG A 54 -42.34 1.15 -18.00
CA ARG A 54 -42.78 -0.21 -17.62
C ARG A 54 -43.73 -0.17 -16.41
N ASN A 55 -43.36 0.58 -15.38
CA ASN A 55 -44.20 0.71 -14.18
C ASN A 55 -45.54 1.39 -14.45
N LYS A 56 -45.59 2.41 -15.35
CA LYS A 56 -46.80 3.07 -15.77
C LYS A 56 -47.70 2.11 -16.54
N ILE A 57 -47.19 1.44 -17.56
CA ILE A 57 -47.94 0.51 -18.40
C ILE A 57 -48.43 -0.70 -17.59
N SER A 58 -47.66 -1.20 -16.62
CA SER A 58 -48.09 -2.28 -15.72
C SER A 58 -49.33 -1.89 -14.88
N LYS A 59 -49.43 -0.63 -14.45
CA LYS A 59 -50.62 -0.13 -13.77
C LYS A 59 -51.83 -0.03 -14.72
N GLU A 60 -51.62 0.34 -16.00
CA GLU A 60 -52.67 0.39 -17.03
C GLU A 60 -53.26 -0.99 -17.30
N ILE A 61 -52.41 -2.06 -17.35
CA ILE A 61 -52.87 -3.45 -17.51
C ILE A 61 -53.84 -3.83 -16.39
N GLY A 62 -53.52 -3.49 -15.13
CA GLY A 62 -54.41 -3.72 -14.00
C GLY A 62 -55.77 -3.04 -14.17
N GLY A 63 -55.79 -1.79 -14.65
CA GLY A 63 -57.02 -1.04 -14.95
C GLY A 63 -57.83 -1.64 -16.09
N LEU A 64 -57.17 -2.09 -17.17
CA LEU A 64 -57.83 -2.75 -18.31
C LEU A 64 -58.47 -4.09 -17.92
N MET A 65 -57.75 -4.87 -17.13
CA MET A 65 -58.26 -6.16 -16.62
C MET A 65 -59.45 -5.98 -15.70
N ALA A 66 -59.44 -4.96 -14.82
CA ALA A 66 -60.57 -4.62 -13.96
C ALA A 66 -61.82 -4.16 -14.73
N LYS A 67 -61.64 -3.59 -15.94
CA LYS A 67 -62.71 -3.18 -16.85
C LYS A 67 -63.14 -4.30 -17.81
N GLY A 68 -62.57 -5.48 -17.75
CA GLY A 68 -62.89 -6.62 -18.61
C GLY A 68 -62.32 -6.53 -20.04
N LEU A 69 -61.45 -5.55 -20.35
CA LEU A 69 -60.87 -5.29 -21.67
C LEU A 69 -59.66 -6.20 -21.91
N ARG A 70 -59.88 -7.52 -22.05
CA ARG A 70 -58.83 -8.54 -22.10
C ARG A 70 -57.94 -8.43 -23.32
N GLU A 71 -58.45 -8.14 -24.50
CA GLU A 71 -57.64 -8.01 -25.73
C GLU A 71 -56.68 -6.81 -25.67
N GLU A 72 -57.13 -5.69 -25.13
CA GLU A 72 -56.29 -4.50 -24.93
C GLU A 72 -55.23 -4.73 -23.85
N ALA A 73 -55.59 -5.44 -22.78
CA ALA A 73 -54.66 -5.84 -21.75
C ALA A 73 -53.57 -6.75 -22.31
N GLU A 74 -53.89 -7.69 -23.24
CA GLU A 74 -52.89 -8.58 -23.84
C GLU A 74 -51.93 -7.86 -24.79
N LYS A 75 -52.42 -6.93 -25.61
CA LYS A 75 -51.59 -6.03 -26.43
C LYS A 75 -50.67 -5.17 -25.57
N THR A 76 -51.15 -4.73 -24.41
CA THR A 76 -50.35 -3.92 -23.48
C THR A 76 -49.30 -4.75 -22.74
N LYS A 77 -49.58 -6.02 -22.44
CA LYS A 77 -48.60 -6.97 -21.93
C LYS A 77 -47.43 -7.22 -22.92
N GLN A 78 -47.76 -7.33 -24.23
CA GLN A 78 -46.73 -7.48 -25.25
C GLN A 78 -45.77 -6.28 -25.30
N LYS A 79 -46.30 -5.04 -25.09
CA LYS A 79 -45.44 -3.85 -24.96
C LYS A 79 -44.52 -3.94 -23.75
N VAL A 80 -45.00 -4.40 -22.59
CA VAL A 80 -44.19 -4.60 -21.40
C VAL A 80 -43.10 -5.64 -21.65
N ALA A 81 -43.39 -6.74 -22.35
CA ALA A 81 -42.41 -7.75 -22.71
C ALA A 81 -41.27 -7.19 -23.58
N ASN A 82 -41.61 -6.33 -24.56
CA ASN A 82 -40.61 -5.68 -25.40
C ASN A 82 -39.70 -4.71 -24.61
N LEU A 83 -40.32 -3.91 -23.71
CA LEU A 83 -39.60 -3.02 -22.82
C LEU A 83 -38.68 -3.79 -21.86
N ALA A 84 -39.10 -4.96 -21.37
CA ALA A 84 -38.28 -5.82 -20.51
C ALA A 84 -37.05 -6.32 -21.24
N LYS A 85 -37.18 -6.71 -22.52
CA LYS A 85 -36.05 -7.15 -23.34
C LYS A 85 -35.03 -6.04 -23.59
N GLU A 86 -35.54 -4.82 -23.98
CA GLU A 86 -34.68 -3.64 -24.17
C GLU A 86 -33.95 -3.26 -22.87
N LEU A 87 -34.63 -3.39 -21.72
CA LEU A 87 -34.04 -3.11 -20.41
C LEU A 87 -32.94 -4.11 -20.07
N GLU A 88 -33.13 -5.39 -20.34
CA GLU A 88 -32.11 -6.45 -20.11
C GLU A 88 -30.84 -6.19 -20.96
N GLU A 89 -31.02 -5.80 -22.24
CA GLU A 89 -29.92 -5.43 -23.13
C GLU A 89 -29.14 -4.21 -22.61
N LEU A 90 -29.83 -3.19 -22.10
CA LEU A 90 -29.18 -2.01 -21.49
C LEU A 90 -28.48 -2.33 -20.19
N GLU A 91 -29.08 -3.13 -19.32
CA GLU A 91 -28.45 -3.56 -18.06
C GLU A 91 -27.15 -4.36 -18.31
N GLY A 92 -27.15 -5.28 -19.29
CA GLY A 92 -25.94 -5.96 -19.74
C GLY A 92 -24.88 -5.01 -20.30
N SER A 93 -25.30 -3.99 -21.05
CA SER A 93 -24.40 -2.94 -21.55
C SER A 93 -23.82 -2.08 -20.40
N GLU A 94 -24.65 -1.72 -19.42
CA GLU A 94 -24.21 -0.95 -18.23
C GLU A 94 -23.13 -1.72 -17.43
N GLU A 95 -23.32 -3.04 -17.23
CA GLU A 95 -22.35 -3.88 -16.55
C GLU A 95 -21.01 -3.91 -17.30
N THR A 96 -21.05 -4.11 -18.61
CA THR A 96 -19.87 -4.13 -19.48
C THR A 96 -19.14 -2.78 -19.45
N LEU A 97 -19.89 -1.67 -19.62
CA LEU A 97 -19.30 -0.33 -19.60
C LEU A 97 -18.70 0.01 -18.24
N SER A 98 -19.38 -0.38 -17.16
CA SER A 98 -18.86 -0.18 -15.80
C SER A 98 -17.54 -0.93 -15.56
N ALA A 99 -17.45 -2.18 -16.04
CA ALA A 99 -16.23 -2.97 -15.95
C ALA A 99 -15.08 -2.35 -16.75
N GLU A 100 -15.34 -1.88 -17.98
CA GLU A 100 -14.36 -1.23 -18.85
C GLU A 100 -13.88 0.12 -18.29
N ILE A 101 -14.77 0.91 -17.71
CA ILE A 101 -14.43 2.15 -17.00
C ILE A 101 -13.50 1.81 -15.81
N LYS A 102 -13.92 0.87 -14.96
CA LYS A 102 -13.15 0.46 -13.78
C LYS A 102 -11.74 0.00 -14.17
N LYS A 103 -11.62 -0.82 -15.21
CA LYS A 103 -10.32 -1.33 -15.70
C LYS A 103 -9.37 -0.18 -16.02
N ARG A 104 -9.81 0.86 -16.72
CA ARG A 104 -9.01 2.02 -17.09
C ARG A 104 -8.70 2.92 -15.89
N MET A 105 -9.70 3.19 -15.08
CA MET A 105 -9.56 3.98 -13.86
C MET A 105 -8.56 3.38 -12.86
N MET A 106 -8.40 2.06 -12.87
CA MET A 106 -7.43 1.35 -12.03
C MET A 106 -5.97 1.56 -12.47
N VAL A 107 -5.74 1.99 -13.71
CA VAL A 107 -4.41 2.24 -14.29
C VAL A 107 -4.03 3.72 -14.24
N ILE A 108 -5.01 4.63 -14.25
CA ILE A 108 -4.76 6.07 -14.12
C ILE A 108 -4.20 6.36 -12.72
N PRO A 109 -3.01 7.01 -12.61
CA PRO A 109 -2.39 7.29 -11.33
C PRO A 109 -3.17 8.30 -10.49
N ASN A 110 -2.99 8.25 -9.18
CA ASN A 110 -3.54 9.23 -8.25
C ASN A 110 -2.94 10.62 -8.51
N ILE A 111 -3.65 11.67 -8.13
CA ILE A 111 -3.13 13.03 -8.17
C ILE A 111 -2.07 13.19 -7.09
N ILE A 112 -0.88 13.62 -7.47
CA ILE A 112 0.21 13.89 -6.53
C ILE A 112 -0.02 15.20 -5.77
N GLY A 113 0.54 15.30 -4.57
CA GLY A 113 0.51 16.54 -3.79
C GLY A 113 1.22 17.70 -4.48
N ASP A 114 0.77 18.92 -4.21
CA ASP A 114 1.32 20.13 -4.87
C ASP A 114 2.79 20.39 -4.51
N ASP A 115 3.23 19.89 -3.37
CA ASP A 115 4.59 20.02 -2.83
C ASP A 115 5.52 18.84 -3.20
N VAL A 116 5.03 17.86 -3.95
CA VAL A 116 5.85 16.74 -4.44
C VAL A 116 6.88 17.25 -5.45
N PRO A 117 8.19 16.98 -5.24
CA PRO A 117 9.22 17.35 -6.19
C PRO A 117 8.98 16.72 -7.57
N ILE A 118 9.18 17.48 -8.63
CA ILE A 118 9.10 16.93 -9.98
C ILE A 118 10.46 16.37 -10.36
N GLY A 119 10.51 15.07 -10.63
CA GLY A 119 11.71 14.33 -10.98
C GLY A 119 11.35 13.02 -11.68
N LYS A 120 12.29 12.44 -12.41
CA LYS A 120 12.06 11.30 -13.30
C LYS A 120 12.15 9.94 -12.58
N ASP A 121 13.09 9.84 -11.65
CA ASP A 121 13.38 8.59 -10.92
C ASP A 121 13.96 8.88 -9.52
N ASP A 122 14.26 7.85 -8.76
CA ASP A 122 14.75 7.90 -7.38
C ASP A 122 16.03 8.74 -7.19
N SER A 123 16.83 8.92 -8.24
CA SER A 123 18.05 9.77 -8.18
C SER A 123 17.74 11.25 -7.99
N GLU A 124 16.50 11.68 -8.26
CA GLU A 124 16.00 13.05 -8.13
C GLU A 124 15.14 13.25 -6.87
N ASN A 125 15.11 12.28 -5.96
CA ASN A 125 14.49 12.41 -4.64
C ASN A 125 15.21 13.48 -3.82
N VAL A 126 14.46 14.25 -3.03
CA VAL A 126 14.96 15.44 -2.32
C VAL A 126 15.21 15.14 -0.85
N GLU A 127 16.47 15.28 -0.42
CA GLU A 127 16.81 15.21 1.00
C GLU A 127 16.19 16.38 1.76
N LEU A 128 15.37 16.08 2.77
CA LEU A 128 14.72 17.11 3.61
C LEU A 128 15.51 17.38 4.89
N GLN A 129 15.90 16.34 5.62
CA GLN A 129 16.51 16.50 6.94
C GLN A 129 17.38 15.30 7.32
N ARG A 130 18.42 15.57 8.11
CA ARG A 130 19.27 14.56 8.76
C ARG A 130 19.05 14.57 10.27
N PHE A 131 19.10 13.38 10.86
CA PHE A 131 18.94 13.16 12.30
C PHE A 131 20.10 12.32 12.82
N GLY A 132 20.88 12.92 13.74
CA GLY A 132 22.11 12.34 14.25
C GLY A 132 23.32 12.54 13.34
N GLU A 133 24.48 12.44 13.94
CA GLU A 133 25.76 12.66 13.25
C GLU A 133 26.28 11.35 12.66
N PRO A 134 26.51 11.28 11.34
CA PRO A 134 27.16 10.15 10.72
C PRO A 134 28.58 9.96 11.27
N TYR A 135 28.89 8.75 11.71
CA TYR A 135 30.22 8.40 12.20
C TYR A 135 30.82 7.28 11.37
N VAL A 136 32.12 7.37 11.11
CA VAL A 136 32.90 6.31 10.47
C VAL A 136 34.03 5.93 11.45
N PRO A 137 34.04 4.70 11.97
CA PRO A 137 35.09 4.28 12.91
C PRO A 137 36.46 4.22 12.23
N PRO A 138 37.55 4.30 12.99
CA PRO A 138 38.93 4.28 12.45
C PRO A 138 39.41 2.89 11.98
N PHE A 139 38.54 1.87 12.10
CA PHE A 139 38.82 0.50 11.63
C PHE A 139 37.90 0.14 10.44
N GLU A 140 38.32 -0.89 9.70
CA GLU A 140 37.52 -1.39 8.56
C GLU A 140 36.26 -2.13 9.05
N ILE A 141 35.12 -1.79 8.49
CA ILE A 141 33.86 -2.47 8.75
C ILE A 141 33.65 -3.54 7.67
N PRO A 142 33.65 -4.84 8.06
CA PRO A 142 33.35 -5.92 7.10
C PRO A 142 31.97 -5.84 6.53
N TYR A 143 31.71 -6.60 5.47
CA TYR A 143 30.37 -6.76 4.93
C TYR A 143 29.44 -7.40 5.98
N HIS A 144 28.17 -7.00 6.03
CA HIS A 144 27.25 -7.44 7.08
C HIS A 144 27.13 -8.97 7.21
N VAL A 145 27.24 -9.70 6.09
CA VAL A 145 27.24 -11.17 6.12
C VAL A 145 28.49 -11.70 6.83
N ASP A 146 29.67 -11.11 6.55
CA ASP A 146 30.93 -11.55 7.17
C ASP A 146 30.92 -11.29 8.68
N ILE A 147 30.26 -10.19 9.12
CA ILE A 147 30.04 -9.92 10.55
C ILE A 147 29.15 -11.01 11.16
N MET A 148 28.02 -11.32 10.50
CA MET A 148 27.08 -12.33 10.99
C MET A 148 27.69 -13.75 10.97
N GLU A 149 28.47 -14.10 9.94
CA GLU A 149 29.17 -15.40 9.86
C GLU A 149 30.18 -15.54 10.98
N LYS A 150 30.97 -14.48 11.28
CA LYS A 150 31.94 -14.46 12.40
C LYS A 150 31.23 -14.65 13.75
N LEU A 151 30.03 -14.14 13.91
CA LEU A 151 29.20 -14.30 15.10
C LEU A 151 28.34 -15.59 15.08
N HIS A 152 28.56 -16.49 14.13
CA HIS A 152 27.78 -17.72 13.94
C HIS A 152 26.26 -17.44 13.84
N GLY A 153 25.89 -16.30 13.26
CA GLY A 153 24.53 -15.77 13.29
C GLY A 153 23.73 -15.93 11.99
N ILE A 154 24.35 -16.43 10.92
CA ILE A 154 23.67 -16.62 9.61
C ILE A 154 24.16 -17.88 8.91
N ASP A 155 23.25 -18.57 8.19
CA ASP A 155 23.57 -19.71 7.34
C ASP A 155 22.86 -19.57 5.97
N LEU A 156 23.57 -19.03 5.01
CA LEU A 156 23.08 -18.84 3.64
C LEU A 156 23.19 -20.12 2.80
N ASP A 157 24.13 -21.01 3.10
CA ASP A 157 24.35 -22.24 2.34
C ASP A 157 23.20 -23.24 2.56
N SER A 158 22.76 -23.40 3.80
CA SER A 158 21.57 -24.22 4.11
C SER A 158 20.29 -23.59 3.56
N ALA A 159 20.16 -22.28 3.60
CA ALA A 159 19.02 -21.58 3.02
C ALA A 159 18.94 -21.81 1.50
N ARG A 160 20.09 -21.73 0.80
CA ARG A 160 20.15 -21.99 -0.65
C ARG A 160 19.71 -23.43 -1.00
N LYS A 161 20.08 -24.42 -0.18
CA LYS A 161 19.67 -25.82 -0.37
C LYS A 161 18.17 -26.01 -0.12
N THR A 162 17.61 -25.30 0.86
CA THR A 162 16.21 -25.46 1.29
C THR A 162 15.22 -24.70 0.39
N SER A 163 15.56 -23.45 0.04
CA SER A 163 14.59 -22.51 -0.55
C SER A 163 15.14 -21.76 -1.78
N GLY A 164 16.45 -21.84 -2.04
CA GLY A 164 17.10 -21.11 -3.11
C GLY A 164 17.78 -19.82 -2.64
N ASN A 165 18.21 -18.98 -3.59
CA ASN A 165 18.79 -17.68 -3.31
C ASN A 165 17.71 -16.70 -2.80
N GLY A 166 18.12 -15.68 -2.05
CA GLY A 166 17.21 -14.67 -1.49
C GLY A 166 16.46 -15.13 -0.24
N PHE A 167 16.93 -16.22 0.39
CA PHE A 167 16.49 -16.71 1.71
C PHE A 167 17.67 -16.81 2.65
N TYR A 168 17.40 -16.89 3.95
CA TYR A 168 18.41 -16.97 5.01
C TYR A 168 17.92 -17.83 6.18
N TYR A 169 18.87 -18.41 6.92
CA TYR A 169 18.65 -18.80 8.31
C TYR A 169 19.43 -17.81 9.20
N LEU A 170 18.75 -17.24 10.19
CA LEU A 170 19.43 -16.55 11.29
C LEU A 170 19.57 -17.51 12.47
N CYS A 171 20.69 -17.40 13.18
CA CYS A 171 21.04 -18.29 14.29
C CYS A 171 21.48 -17.50 15.51
N GLY A 172 21.47 -18.14 16.68
CA GLY A 172 22.06 -17.62 17.91
C GLY A 172 21.61 -16.21 18.29
N ASP A 173 22.57 -15.39 18.68
CA ASP A 173 22.29 -14.02 19.13
C ASP A 173 21.82 -13.09 18.01
N ILE A 174 22.19 -13.34 16.74
CA ILE A 174 21.65 -12.56 15.59
C ILE A 174 20.17 -12.85 15.39
N ALA A 175 19.74 -14.12 15.47
CA ALA A 175 18.31 -14.47 15.43
C ALA A 175 17.53 -13.85 16.61
N ARG A 176 18.15 -13.83 17.79
CA ARG A 176 17.58 -13.16 18.95
C ARG A 176 17.48 -11.65 18.77
N LEU A 177 18.52 -11.01 18.22
CA LEU A 177 18.51 -9.58 17.91
C LEU A 177 17.40 -9.23 16.92
N HIS A 178 17.21 -10.04 15.86
CA HIS A 178 16.11 -9.89 14.91
C HIS A 178 14.75 -9.87 15.63
N SER A 179 14.51 -10.84 16.51
CA SER A 179 13.25 -10.91 17.29
C SER A 179 13.15 -9.77 18.33
N ALA A 180 14.27 -9.37 18.92
CA ALA A 180 14.33 -8.26 19.88
C ALA A 180 13.94 -6.92 19.23
N VAL A 181 14.43 -6.65 18.02
CA VAL A 181 14.10 -5.45 17.25
C VAL A 181 12.60 -5.38 16.95
N LEU A 182 11.99 -6.50 16.53
CA LEU A 182 10.55 -6.56 16.28
C LEU A 182 9.72 -6.38 17.56
N SER A 183 10.15 -7.00 18.66
CA SER A 183 9.47 -6.88 19.95
C SER A 183 9.54 -5.45 20.48
N TYR A 184 10.69 -4.82 20.37
CA TYR A 184 10.87 -3.42 20.74
C TYR A 184 10.02 -2.49 19.85
N ALA A 185 10.01 -2.70 18.53
CA ALA A 185 9.20 -1.91 17.60
C ALA A 185 7.70 -2.01 17.90
N ARG A 186 7.22 -3.20 18.25
CA ARG A 186 5.83 -3.41 18.67
C ARG A 186 5.50 -2.56 19.91
N ASP A 187 6.30 -2.68 20.97
CA ASP A 187 6.06 -2.00 22.23
C ASP A 187 6.21 -0.48 22.06
N PHE A 188 7.21 -0.03 21.31
CA PHE A 188 7.43 1.36 20.92
C PHE A 188 6.20 1.99 20.23
N MET A 189 5.49 1.25 19.39
CA MET A 189 4.29 1.75 18.74
C MET A 189 3.05 1.68 19.63
N ILE A 190 2.93 0.68 20.49
CA ILE A 190 1.87 0.59 21.49
C ILE A 190 1.94 1.80 22.44
N ASP A 191 3.14 2.15 22.91
CA ASP A 191 3.38 3.31 23.79
C ASP A 191 3.02 4.65 23.11
N ARG A 192 3.01 4.69 21.77
CA ARG A 192 2.56 5.83 20.97
C ARG A 192 1.07 5.81 20.62
N GLY A 193 0.30 4.91 21.22
CA GLY A 193 -1.15 4.85 21.08
C GLY A 193 -1.64 4.09 19.86
N PHE A 194 -0.80 3.30 19.21
CA PHE A 194 -1.21 2.43 18.12
C PHE A 194 -1.74 1.10 18.65
N THR A 195 -2.86 0.64 18.10
CA THR A 195 -3.40 -0.68 18.42
C THR A 195 -2.65 -1.77 17.66
N TYR A 196 -2.09 -2.74 18.39
CA TYR A 196 -1.33 -3.84 17.79
C TYR A 196 -2.24 -4.94 17.24
N TYR A 197 -1.90 -5.43 16.04
CA TYR A 197 -2.58 -6.52 15.35
C TYR A 197 -1.60 -7.57 14.83
N VAL A 198 -2.03 -8.82 14.82
CA VAL A 198 -1.47 -9.90 14.00
C VAL A 198 -2.50 -10.22 12.92
N PRO A 199 -2.30 -9.75 11.68
CA PRO A 199 -3.28 -9.90 10.61
C PRO A 199 -3.16 -11.25 9.90
N PRO A 200 -4.11 -11.62 9.03
CA PRO A 200 -3.93 -12.71 8.07
C PRO A 200 -2.74 -12.45 7.14
N PHE A 201 -1.93 -13.47 6.87
CA PHE A 201 -0.76 -13.36 5.99
C PHE A 201 -1.06 -13.74 4.53
N MET A 202 -2.31 -14.08 4.26
CA MET A 202 -2.86 -14.32 2.92
C MET A 202 -4.12 -13.51 2.74
N ILE A 203 -4.28 -12.93 1.55
CA ILE A 203 -5.42 -12.07 1.19
C ILE A 203 -6.00 -12.47 -0.16
N ARG A 204 -7.28 -12.16 -0.37
CA ARG A 204 -7.99 -12.43 -1.64
C ARG A 204 -7.61 -11.43 -2.73
N GLY A 205 -7.81 -11.81 -3.99
CA GLY A 205 -7.50 -10.98 -5.14
C GLY A 205 -8.22 -9.63 -5.16
N ASN A 206 -9.45 -9.55 -4.64
CA ASN A 206 -10.16 -8.26 -4.52
C ASN A 206 -9.48 -7.29 -3.55
N VAL A 207 -8.86 -7.78 -2.47
CA VAL A 207 -8.07 -6.97 -1.54
C VAL A 207 -6.77 -6.53 -2.22
N VAL A 208 -6.06 -7.46 -2.89
CA VAL A 208 -4.83 -7.13 -3.64
C VAL A 208 -5.09 -5.99 -4.63
N ASN A 209 -6.13 -6.11 -5.45
CA ASN A 209 -6.52 -5.08 -6.41
C ASN A 209 -6.90 -3.73 -5.76
N GLY A 210 -7.29 -3.76 -4.50
CA GLY A 210 -7.62 -2.56 -3.73
C GLY A 210 -6.40 -1.80 -3.21
N VAL A 211 -5.34 -2.52 -2.83
CA VAL A 211 -4.21 -1.96 -2.09
C VAL A 211 -2.99 -1.63 -2.95
N MET A 212 -2.88 -2.17 -4.16
CA MET A 212 -1.74 -1.93 -5.06
C MET A 212 -2.14 -1.82 -6.52
N SER A 213 -1.22 -1.42 -7.40
CA SER A 213 -1.39 -1.43 -8.85
C SER A 213 -1.24 -2.84 -9.42
N PHE A 214 -1.73 -3.05 -10.65
CA PHE A 214 -1.56 -4.35 -11.34
C PHE A 214 -0.10 -4.68 -11.59
N SER A 215 0.72 -3.69 -11.95
CA SER A 215 2.15 -3.88 -12.18
C SER A 215 2.88 -4.32 -10.91
N GLU A 216 2.59 -3.68 -9.78
CA GLU A 216 3.14 -4.08 -8.49
C GLU A 216 2.70 -5.51 -8.11
N MET A 217 1.44 -5.86 -8.34
CA MET A 217 0.91 -7.19 -8.06
C MET A 217 1.69 -8.28 -8.82
N GLU A 218 1.89 -8.12 -10.12
CA GLU A 218 2.59 -9.09 -10.96
C GLU A 218 4.05 -9.28 -10.54
N ASN A 219 4.73 -8.19 -10.20
CA ASN A 219 6.15 -8.18 -9.87
C ASN A 219 6.44 -8.60 -8.41
N MET A 220 5.49 -8.40 -7.51
CA MET A 220 5.70 -8.58 -6.07
C MET A 220 5.03 -9.84 -5.50
N MET A 221 3.77 -10.15 -5.89
CA MET A 221 2.92 -11.06 -5.13
C MET A 221 3.10 -12.53 -5.51
N TYR A 222 3.26 -13.40 -4.51
CA TYR A 222 3.09 -14.85 -4.68
C TYR A 222 1.61 -15.21 -4.60
N LYS A 223 1.11 -15.93 -5.60
CA LYS A 223 -0.24 -16.49 -5.65
C LYS A 223 -0.24 -17.96 -5.25
N ILE A 224 -1.22 -18.38 -4.47
CA ILE A 224 -1.44 -19.80 -4.14
C ILE A 224 -2.13 -20.45 -5.33
N GLU A 225 -1.55 -21.55 -5.83
CA GLU A 225 -2.09 -22.29 -6.96
C GLU A 225 -3.44 -22.93 -6.60
N GLY A 226 -4.42 -22.75 -7.48
CA GLY A 226 -5.76 -23.30 -7.31
C GLY A 226 -6.68 -22.52 -6.38
N GLU A 227 -6.20 -21.45 -5.75
CA GLU A 227 -6.98 -20.63 -4.81
C GLU A 227 -6.97 -19.14 -5.16
N ASP A 228 -8.00 -18.40 -4.72
CA ASP A 228 -8.00 -16.93 -4.76
C ASP A 228 -7.32 -16.36 -3.52
N LEU A 229 -6.06 -16.76 -3.29
CA LEU A 229 -5.24 -16.31 -2.18
C LEU A 229 -3.85 -15.90 -2.66
N TYR A 230 -3.31 -14.85 -2.01
CA TYR A 230 -2.00 -14.28 -2.27
C TYR A 230 -1.27 -14.09 -0.94
N LEU A 231 0.01 -14.42 -0.89
CA LEU A 231 0.87 -14.09 0.25
C LEU A 231 1.10 -12.58 0.29
N ILE A 232 1.00 -11.97 1.45
CA ILE A 232 1.17 -10.51 1.60
C ILE A 232 2.64 -10.09 1.42
N GLY A 233 2.86 -8.98 0.75
CA GLY A 233 4.16 -8.30 0.66
C GLY A 233 4.43 -7.31 1.80
N THR A 234 3.39 -6.99 2.58
CA THR A 234 3.40 -6.14 3.77
C THR A 234 2.09 -6.34 4.52
N SER A 235 2.10 -6.16 5.85
CA SER A 235 0.87 -6.22 6.65
C SER A 235 -0.12 -5.09 6.34
N GLU A 236 0.33 -3.99 5.74
CA GLU A 236 -0.56 -2.95 5.21
C GLU A 236 -1.71 -3.53 4.40
N HIS A 237 -1.41 -4.48 3.52
CA HIS A 237 -2.42 -5.09 2.64
C HIS A 237 -3.60 -5.69 3.42
N SER A 238 -3.29 -6.50 4.43
CA SER A 238 -4.31 -7.10 5.29
C SER A 238 -4.99 -6.08 6.19
N MET A 239 -4.23 -5.12 6.70
CA MET A 239 -4.75 -4.10 7.62
C MET A 239 -5.72 -3.14 6.93
N ILE A 240 -5.44 -2.74 5.69
CA ILE A 240 -6.38 -1.96 4.88
C ILE A 240 -7.56 -2.83 4.45
N GLY A 241 -7.30 -4.10 4.04
CA GLY A 241 -8.34 -5.07 3.70
C GLY A 241 -9.35 -5.34 4.82
N LYS A 242 -8.98 -5.14 6.09
CA LYS A 242 -9.88 -5.21 7.24
C LYS A 242 -11.08 -4.27 7.13
N PHE A 243 -10.94 -3.17 6.42
CA PHE A 243 -11.97 -2.13 6.27
C PHE A 243 -12.79 -2.24 4.98
N ILE A 244 -12.60 -3.31 4.17
CA ILE A 244 -13.35 -3.48 2.92
C ILE A 244 -14.87 -3.36 3.16
N ASP A 245 -15.54 -2.56 2.31
CA ASP A 245 -16.99 -2.29 2.34
C ASP A 245 -17.54 -1.80 3.70
N THR A 246 -16.70 -1.17 4.53
CA THR A 246 -17.12 -0.61 5.82
C THR A 246 -17.53 0.85 5.70
N ILE A 247 -18.42 1.26 6.62
CA ILE A 247 -18.76 2.66 6.87
C ILE A 247 -18.46 2.93 8.35
N THR A 248 -17.35 3.63 8.61
CA THR A 248 -16.91 3.95 9.98
C THR A 248 -17.53 5.28 10.42
N PRO A 249 -18.09 5.38 11.64
CA PRO A 249 -18.48 6.68 12.21
C PRO A 249 -17.28 7.64 12.30
N GLU A 250 -17.47 8.89 11.91
CA GLU A 250 -16.39 9.89 11.92
C GLU A 250 -15.75 10.08 13.30
N ALA A 251 -16.56 9.98 14.36
CA ALA A 251 -16.08 10.08 15.74
C ALA A 251 -15.12 8.95 16.16
N GLU A 252 -15.04 7.87 15.39
CA GLU A 252 -14.12 6.76 15.66
C GLU A 252 -12.77 6.90 14.93
N LEU A 253 -12.58 7.96 14.16
CA LEU A 253 -11.32 8.26 13.48
C LEU A 253 -10.42 9.16 14.36
N PRO A 254 -9.09 9.06 14.24
CA PRO A 254 -8.37 8.14 13.35
C PRO A 254 -8.32 6.71 13.87
N LYS A 255 -8.18 5.72 12.98
CA LYS A 255 -7.77 4.37 13.33
C LYS A 255 -6.26 4.28 13.18
N THR A 256 -5.55 4.14 14.29
CA THR A 256 -4.09 4.01 14.35
C THR A 256 -3.71 2.58 14.68
N LEU A 257 -3.12 1.89 13.71
CA LEU A 257 -2.89 0.46 13.77
C LEU A 257 -1.40 0.18 13.56
N THR A 258 -0.85 -0.75 14.34
CA THR A 258 0.48 -1.29 14.09
C THR A 258 0.39 -2.80 13.99
N SER A 259 1.18 -3.42 13.13
CA SER A 259 1.08 -4.85 12.87
C SER A 259 2.41 -5.48 12.51
N TYR A 260 2.60 -6.68 13.04
CA TYR A 260 3.68 -7.58 12.65
C TYR A 260 3.21 -8.51 11.55
N SER A 261 4.07 -8.77 10.57
CA SER A 261 3.89 -9.89 9.65
C SER A 261 5.20 -10.36 9.02
N PRO A 262 5.28 -11.65 8.61
CA PRO A 262 6.12 -12.02 7.50
C PRO A 262 5.63 -11.33 6.23
N CYS A 263 6.56 -11.06 5.33
CA CYS A 263 6.31 -10.42 4.04
C CYS A 263 6.98 -11.25 2.96
N PHE A 264 6.28 -11.50 1.86
CA PHE A 264 6.76 -12.33 0.77
C PHE A 264 6.78 -11.53 -0.52
N ARG A 265 7.95 -11.44 -1.18
CA ARG A 265 8.15 -10.64 -2.39
C ARG A 265 8.91 -11.42 -3.43
N LYS A 266 8.42 -11.42 -4.68
CA LYS A 266 9.11 -12.06 -5.81
C LYS A 266 10.41 -11.36 -6.21
N GLU A 267 10.56 -10.07 -5.90
CA GLU A 267 11.71 -9.24 -6.25
C GLU A 267 12.09 -9.32 -7.74
N VAL A 268 11.09 -9.39 -8.64
CA VAL A 268 11.30 -9.51 -10.09
C VAL A 268 11.97 -8.24 -10.63
N GLY A 269 13.05 -8.44 -11.40
CA GLY A 269 13.78 -7.32 -12.04
C GLY A 269 14.78 -6.60 -11.11
N ALA A 270 14.91 -7.03 -9.86
CA ALA A 270 15.88 -6.48 -8.94
C ALA A 270 17.28 -7.09 -9.20
N HIS A 271 18.08 -6.42 -10.00
CA HIS A 271 19.49 -6.73 -10.22
C HIS A 271 20.36 -5.62 -9.62
N GLY A 272 21.33 -5.96 -8.78
CA GLY A 272 22.21 -4.96 -8.20
C GLY A 272 23.27 -5.51 -7.27
N ILE A 273 24.15 -4.63 -6.79
CA ILE A 273 25.46 -4.89 -6.16
C ILE A 273 25.38 -5.70 -4.85
N GLU A 274 24.21 -5.88 -4.23
CA GLU A 274 24.04 -6.57 -2.94
C GLU A 274 23.18 -7.83 -3.05
N GLU A 275 23.44 -8.67 -4.03
CA GLU A 275 22.75 -9.98 -4.20
C GLU A 275 23.08 -10.97 -3.07
N ARG A 276 24.26 -10.84 -2.42
CA ARG A 276 24.64 -11.65 -1.26
C ARG A 276 24.14 -10.98 0.02
N GLY A 277 23.44 -11.72 0.88
CA GLY A 277 23.07 -11.26 2.20
C GLY A 277 21.56 -11.03 2.35
N VAL A 278 21.19 -10.04 3.17
CA VAL A 278 19.81 -9.85 3.61
C VAL A 278 19.18 -8.53 3.11
N TYR A 279 19.81 -7.84 2.17
CA TYR A 279 19.30 -6.56 1.66
C TYR A 279 18.08 -6.73 0.76
N ARG A 280 18.11 -7.67 -0.20
CA ARG A 280 17.00 -8.07 -1.08
C ARG A 280 16.72 -9.55 -0.93
N ILE A 281 15.54 -9.87 -0.43
CA ILE A 281 15.17 -11.22 -0.03
C ILE A 281 13.69 -11.46 -0.32
N HIS A 282 13.35 -12.72 -0.60
CA HIS A 282 11.99 -13.14 -0.91
C HIS A 282 11.08 -13.22 0.31
N GLN A 283 11.67 -13.40 1.50
CA GLN A 283 10.94 -13.49 2.76
C GLN A 283 11.63 -12.59 3.79
N LEU A 284 10.88 -11.67 4.37
CA LEU A 284 11.30 -10.82 5.46
C LEU A 284 10.18 -10.70 6.50
N GLU A 285 10.49 -10.12 7.63
CA GLU A 285 9.51 -9.74 8.65
C GLU A 285 9.48 -8.24 8.81
N LYS A 286 8.34 -7.70 9.18
CA LYS A 286 8.16 -6.25 9.30
C LYS A 286 7.17 -5.89 10.40
N GLN A 287 7.47 -4.83 11.13
CA GLN A 287 6.51 -4.08 11.94
C GLN A 287 6.08 -2.86 11.14
N GLU A 288 4.77 -2.71 10.92
CA GLU A 288 4.17 -1.69 10.09
C GLU A 288 3.27 -0.77 10.90
N MET A 289 3.10 0.46 10.41
CA MET A 289 2.08 1.42 10.86
C MET A 289 1.06 1.64 9.75
N VAL A 290 -0.23 1.65 10.11
CA VAL A 290 -1.33 1.98 9.20
C VAL A 290 -2.26 2.96 9.87
N VAL A 291 -2.66 4.00 9.15
CA VAL A 291 -3.63 4.98 9.62
C VAL A 291 -4.78 5.07 8.62
N VAL A 292 -6.00 5.05 9.16
CA VAL A 292 -7.22 5.42 8.43
C VAL A 292 -7.77 6.67 9.09
N CYS A 293 -7.86 7.77 8.35
CA CYS A 293 -8.19 9.08 8.90
C CYS A 293 -9.14 9.88 7.98
N LYS A 294 -9.51 11.06 8.46
CA LYS A 294 -10.20 12.07 7.64
C LYS A 294 -9.23 12.67 6.62
N PRO A 295 -9.74 13.16 5.47
CA PRO A 295 -8.91 13.84 4.47
C PRO A 295 -8.09 15.02 5.05
N GLU A 296 -8.69 15.84 5.89
CA GLU A 296 -8.06 17.01 6.50
C GLU A 296 -6.93 16.68 7.50
N ASP A 297 -6.92 15.45 8.06
CA ASP A 297 -5.90 14.99 9.00
C ASP A 297 -4.71 14.29 8.31
N SER A 298 -4.79 14.10 7.01
CA SER A 298 -3.89 13.24 6.24
C SER A 298 -2.43 13.67 6.32
N ASP A 299 -2.14 14.97 6.14
CA ASP A 299 -0.77 15.49 6.15
C ASP A 299 -0.17 15.44 7.56
N MET A 300 -0.96 15.75 8.60
CA MET A 300 -0.53 15.62 9.98
C MET A 300 -0.15 14.18 10.33
N TRP A 301 -0.92 13.18 9.85
CA TRP A 301 -0.60 11.78 10.07
C TRP A 301 0.60 11.32 9.24
N TYR A 302 0.77 11.83 8.02
CA TYR A 302 1.96 11.58 7.22
C TYR A 302 3.23 11.98 7.96
N GLU A 303 3.26 13.19 8.52
CA GLU A 303 4.39 13.66 9.31
C GLU A 303 4.64 12.81 10.57
N LYS A 304 3.60 12.45 11.29
CA LYS A 304 3.73 11.60 12.49
C LYS A 304 4.28 10.22 12.15
N LEU A 305 3.87 9.63 11.03
CA LEU A 305 4.28 8.29 10.65
C LEU A 305 5.78 8.22 10.33
N TRP A 306 6.30 9.11 9.50
CA TRP A 306 7.73 9.07 9.19
C TRP A 306 8.60 9.49 10.41
N ASN A 307 8.13 10.42 11.24
CA ASN A 307 8.80 10.77 12.49
C ASN A 307 8.91 9.57 13.44
N ASN A 308 7.89 8.71 13.54
CA ASN A 308 7.97 7.49 14.35
C ASN A 308 9.11 6.57 13.91
N THR A 309 9.35 6.42 12.61
CA THR A 309 10.48 5.63 12.10
C THR A 309 11.82 6.30 12.41
N VAL A 310 11.92 7.61 12.23
CA VAL A 310 13.11 8.38 12.61
C VAL A 310 13.42 8.19 14.10
N ASP A 311 12.43 8.39 14.97
CA ASP A 311 12.57 8.22 16.42
C ASP A 311 12.99 6.79 16.80
N PHE A 312 12.41 5.78 16.14
CA PHE A 312 12.77 4.38 16.37
C PHE A 312 14.26 4.13 16.09
N PHE A 313 14.75 4.52 14.92
CA PHE A 313 16.18 4.35 14.58
C PHE A 313 17.09 5.19 15.47
N ARG A 314 16.67 6.42 15.79
CA ARG A 314 17.43 7.30 16.70
C ARG A 314 17.50 6.74 18.11
N SER A 315 16.47 6.05 18.60
CA SER A 315 16.50 5.39 19.92
C SER A 315 17.54 4.26 20.01
N LEU A 316 18.00 3.79 18.86
CA LEU A 316 19.05 2.75 18.72
C LEU A 316 20.40 3.34 18.28
N ASP A 317 20.59 4.65 18.42
CA ASP A 317 21.80 5.39 18.06
C ASP A 317 22.18 5.30 16.56
N ILE A 318 21.24 5.01 15.67
CA ILE A 318 21.45 4.94 14.23
C ILE A 318 21.14 6.27 13.59
N PRO A 319 22.09 6.96 12.92
CA PRO A 319 21.81 8.16 12.16
C PRO A 319 20.91 7.86 10.95
N VAL A 320 19.95 8.74 10.70
CA VAL A 320 19.03 8.61 9.56
C VAL A 320 18.87 9.95 8.84
N ARG A 321 18.39 9.89 7.59
CA ARG A 321 17.90 11.04 6.84
C ARG A 321 16.53 10.75 6.24
N THR A 322 15.84 11.79 5.81
CA THR A 322 14.56 11.69 5.11
C THR A 322 14.69 12.24 3.70
N LEU A 323 14.12 11.50 2.73
CA LEU A 323 14.02 11.89 1.34
C LEU A 323 12.57 11.96 0.90
N GLU A 324 12.11 13.10 0.41
CA GLU A 324 10.83 13.20 -0.29
C GLU A 324 10.98 12.60 -1.68
N CYS A 325 10.13 11.62 -2.01
CA CYS A 325 10.13 10.98 -3.30
C CYS A 325 9.60 11.92 -4.38
N CYS A 326 10.27 11.99 -5.50
CA CYS A 326 9.83 12.78 -6.64
C CYS A 326 8.70 12.11 -7.42
N SER A 327 8.05 12.86 -8.29
CA SER A 327 6.83 12.46 -9.00
C SER A 327 6.98 11.18 -9.83
N GLY A 328 8.14 10.94 -10.44
CA GLY A 328 8.42 9.76 -11.25
C GLY A 328 8.72 8.50 -10.44
N ASP A 329 9.17 8.66 -9.19
CA ASP A 329 9.42 7.56 -8.25
C ASP A 329 8.16 7.12 -7.49
N LEU A 330 7.11 7.95 -7.47
CA LEU A 330 5.87 7.63 -6.77
C LEU A 330 5.10 6.49 -7.46
N ALA A 331 4.76 5.43 -6.72
CA ALA A 331 3.80 4.43 -7.17
C ALA A 331 2.42 5.05 -7.49
N ASP A 332 1.64 4.39 -8.36
CA ASP A 332 0.42 4.96 -8.93
C ASP A 332 -0.67 5.37 -7.92
N LEU A 333 -0.73 4.71 -6.76
CA LEU A 333 -1.74 5.02 -5.75
C LEU A 333 -1.33 6.14 -4.80
N LYS A 334 -0.04 6.49 -4.75
CA LYS A 334 0.49 7.46 -3.78
C LYS A 334 0.20 8.90 -4.21
N VAL A 335 -0.25 9.69 -3.23
CA VAL A 335 -0.31 11.16 -3.33
C VAL A 335 1.08 11.73 -3.04
N ARG A 336 1.80 11.10 -2.09
CA ARG A 336 3.08 11.55 -1.58
C ARG A 336 3.79 10.40 -0.90
N SER A 337 5.12 10.38 -0.94
CA SER A 337 5.94 9.37 -0.25
C SER A 337 7.25 9.98 0.24
N LEU A 338 7.70 9.51 1.42
CA LEU A 338 8.97 9.91 2.01
C LEU A 338 9.71 8.66 2.48
N ASP A 339 10.95 8.52 2.06
CA ASP A 339 11.81 7.45 2.49
C ASP A 339 12.65 7.89 3.71
N VAL A 340 12.76 6.98 4.67
CA VAL A 340 13.72 7.08 5.77
C VAL A 340 14.90 6.20 5.43
N GLU A 341 16.09 6.79 5.39
CA GLU A 341 17.33 6.09 5.11
C GLU A 341 18.26 6.10 6.31
N ALA A 342 18.89 4.95 6.59
CA ALA A 342 19.87 4.79 7.66
C ALA A 342 21.31 4.94 7.14
N TRP A 343 22.19 5.45 7.97
CA TRP A 343 23.59 5.61 7.68
C TRP A 343 24.32 4.26 7.64
N SER A 344 25.10 4.02 6.58
CA SER A 344 26.05 2.93 6.47
C SER A 344 27.48 3.48 6.60
N PRO A 345 28.15 3.31 7.73
CA PRO A 345 29.54 3.76 7.89
C PRO A 345 30.50 2.98 6.99
N ARG A 346 30.18 1.74 6.61
CA ARG A 346 30.95 0.93 5.65
C ARG A 346 30.92 1.54 4.24
N GLN A 347 29.71 1.88 3.76
CA GLN A 347 29.52 2.43 2.41
C GLN A 347 29.70 3.94 2.37
N LYS A 348 29.72 4.61 3.54
CA LYS A 348 29.72 6.09 3.68
C LYS A 348 28.58 6.75 2.94
N LYS A 349 27.42 6.10 2.97
CA LYS A 349 26.16 6.58 2.37
C LYS A 349 24.97 6.12 3.19
N TYR A 350 23.82 6.72 2.91
CA TYR A 350 22.53 6.30 3.44
C TYR A 350 21.88 5.26 2.53
N PHE A 351 21.01 4.43 3.07
CA PHE A 351 20.18 3.48 2.32
C PHE A 351 18.80 3.35 2.97
N GLU A 352 17.79 3.07 2.16
CA GLU A 352 16.40 2.99 2.56
C GLU A 352 16.15 1.89 3.61
N VAL A 353 15.48 2.26 4.71
CA VAL A 353 15.04 1.37 5.80
C VAL A 353 13.55 1.46 6.07
N GLY A 354 12.86 2.43 5.51
CA GLY A 354 11.42 2.59 5.61
C GLY A 354 10.89 3.57 4.57
N SER A 355 9.65 3.38 4.13
CA SER A 355 8.98 4.25 3.18
C SER A 355 7.58 4.59 3.69
N CYS A 356 7.37 5.87 3.98
CA CYS A 356 6.09 6.43 4.40
C CYS A 356 5.26 6.80 3.18
N SER A 357 3.99 6.42 3.16
CA SER A 357 3.10 6.69 2.03
C SER A 357 1.79 7.31 2.48
N ASN A 358 1.40 8.39 1.83
CA ASN A 358 0.04 8.91 1.84
C ASN A 358 -0.64 8.51 0.52
N LEU A 359 -1.72 7.73 0.61
CA LEU A 359 -2.45 7.24 -0.56
C LEU A 359 -3.75 8.03 -0.81
N GLY A 360 -4.03 9.04 0.03
CA GLY A 360 -5.29 9.76 -0.05
C GLY A 360 -6.46 8.78 0.03
N ASP A 361 -7.45 8.97 -0.82
CA ASP A 361 -8.63 8.11 -0.89
C ASP A 361 -8.52 6.95 -1.92
N ALA A 362 -7.35 6.75 -2.53
CA ALA A 362 -7.21 5.80 -3.64
C ALA A 362 -7.57 4.36 -3.27
N GLN A 363 -7.06 3.86 -2.14
CA GLN A 363 -7.38 2.53 -1.63
C GLN A 363 -8.83 2.46 -1.13
N ALA A 364 -9.26 3.50 -0.44
CA ALA A 364 -10.62 3.59 0.10
C ALA A 364 -11.70 3.52 -1.00
N ARG A 365 -11.49 4.18 -2.14
CA ARG A 365 -12.38 4.09 -3.31
C ARG A 365 -12.39 2.70 -3.94
N ARG A 366 -11.26 2.02 -3.97
CA ARG A 366 -11.16 0.66 -4.52
C ARG A 366 -11.84 -0.38 -3.64
N LEU A 367 -11.77 -0.20 -2.32
CA LEU A 367 -12.22 -1.15 -1.30
C LEU A 367 -13.53 -0.75 -0.62
N GLY A 368 -14.16 0.36 -1.01
CA GLY A 368 -15.43 0.80 -0.42
C GLY A 368 -15.31 1.29 1.03
N ILE A 369 -14.15 1.79 1.45
CA ILE A 369 -13.90 2.26 2.82
C ILE A 369 -14.44 3.67 2.99
N ARG A 370 -15.57 3.81 3.67
CA ARG A 370 -16.28 5.08 3.82
C ARG A 370 -16.36 5.51 5.28
N VAL A 371 -16.55 6.80 5.44
CA VAL A 371 -16.78 7.46 6.74
C VAL A 371 -18.18 8.07 6.72
N LYS A 372 -18.91 7.90 7.83
CA LYS A 372 -20.22 8.53 8.03
C LYS A 372 -20.00 9.87 8.71
N GLY A 373 -19.92 10.95 7.93
CA GLY A 373 -19.86 12.33 8.40
C GLY A 373 -21.22 12.98 8.55
N GLU A 374 -21.24 14.21 9.08
CA GLU A 374 -22.47 15.01 9.27
C GLU A 374 -23.19 15.32 7.96
N ASN A 375 -22.45 15.60 6.89
CA ASN A 375 -22.98 15.99 5.57
C ASN A 375 -23.12 14.82 4.59
N GLY A 376 -23.02 13.58 5.08
CA GLY A 376 -23.09 12.38 4.27
C GLY A 376 -21.79 11.53 4.32
N ASN A 377 -21.80 10.44 3.55
CA ASN A 377 -20.66 9.55 3.51
C ASN A 377 -19.58 10.08 2.56
N TYR A 378 -18.31 9.96 2.98
CA TYR A 378 -17.13 10.25 2.18
C TYR A 378 -16.11 9.10 2.26
N PHE A 379 -15.09 9.11 1.41
CA PHE A 379 -14.01 8.12 1.46
C PHE A 379 -12.94 8.53 2.47
N ALA A 380 -12.47 7.58 3.26
CA ALA A 380 -11.36 7.80 4.18
C ALA A 380 -10.04 8.01 3.42
N HIS A 381 -9.07 8.66 4.04
CA HIS A 381 -7.67 8.59 3.62
C HIS A 381 -6.94 7.46 4.33
N THR A 382 -5.98 6.85 3.62
CA THR A 382 -5.16 5.77 4.14
C THR A 382 -3.68 6.12 4.03
N LEU A 383 -2.93 5.81 5.07
CA LEU A 383 -1.50 6.04 5.15
C LEU A 383 -0.81 4.82 5.75
N ASN A 384 0.43 4.61 5.39
CA ASN A 384 1.25 3.57 5.98
C ASN A 384 2.71 4.00 6.09
N ASN A 385 3.44 3.35 6.98
CA ASN A 385 4.89 3.43 7.05
C ASN A 385 5.47 2.19 7.75
N THR A 386 6.67 1.82 7.36
CA THR A 386 7.46 0.81 8.05
C THR A 386 8.03 1.38 9.35
N VAL A 387 7.74 0.75 10.49
CA VAL A 387 8.48 1.04 11.73
C VAL A 387 9.88 0.49 11.58
N VAL A 388 9.98 -0.81 11.27
CA VAL A 388 11.23 -1.53 11.03
C VAL A 388 11.01 -2.77 10.19
N ALA A 389 11.96 -3.04 9.29
CA ALA A 389 12.15 -4.30 8.61
C ALA A 389 13.54 -4.85 8.99
N PRO A 390 13.63 -5.83 9.91
CA PRO A 390 14.89 -6.27 10.48
C PRO A 390 16.03 -6.57 9.51
N PRO A 391 15.80 -7.14 8.30
CA PRO A 391 16.91 -7.42 7.40
C PRO A 391 17.76 -6.18 7.06
N ARG A 392 17.13 -5.10 6.60
CA ARG A 392 17.85 -3.84 6.34
C ARG A 392 18.28 -3.15 7.62
N MET A 393 17.45 -3.20 8.65
CA MET A 393 17.78 -2.68 9.97
C MET A 393 19.01 -3.39 10.55
N LEU A 394 19.14 -4.73 10.42
CA LEU A 394 20.31 -5.47 10.90
C LEU A 394 21.59 -5.00 10.20
N ILE A 395 21.57 -4.66 8.92
CA ILE A 395 22.74 -4.09 8.22
C ILE A 395 23.15 -2.79 8.90
N ALA A 396 22.23 -1.84 9.04
CA ALA A 396 22.50 -0.57 9.69
C ALA A 396 22.95 -0.76 11.15
N PHE A 397 22.30 -1.66 11.87
CA PHE A 397 22.61 -1.94 13.28
C PHE A 397 24.02 -2.49 13.46
N LEU A 398 24.37 -3.53 12.70
CA LEU A 398 25.68 -4.17 12.78
C LEU A 398 26.80 -3.19 12.43
N GLU A 399 26.63 -2.43 11.35
CA GLU A 399 27.65 -1.48 10.91
C GLU A 399 27.84 -0.29 11.88
N ASN A 400 26.76 0.21 12.52
CA ASN A 400 26.84 1.33 13.46
C ASN A 400 27.21 0.92 14.90
N ASN A 401 27.09 -0.35 15.25
CA ASN A 401 27.36 -0.86 16.60
C ASN A 401 28.53 -1.84 16.67
N LEU A 402 29.28 -2.05 15.57
CA LEU A 402 30.47 -2.91 15.55
C LEU A 402 31.58 -2.27 16.37
N ASN A 403 32.23 -3.07 17.23
CA ASN A 403 33.44 -2.73 17.94
C ASN A 403 34.71 -3.25 17.17
N GLU A 404 35.86 -2.68 17.44
CA GLU A 404 37.13 -3.07 16.78
C GLU A 404 37.49 -4.54 16.99
N ASP A 405 37.10 -5.15 18.12
CA ASP A 405 37.29 -6.57 18.42
C ASP A 405 36.37 -7.50 17.65
N GLY A 406 35.39 -6.94 16.90
CA GLY A 406 34.41 -7.64 16.13
C GLY A 406 33.14 -8.00 16.91
N SER A 407 33.01 -7.61 18.17
CA SER A 407 31.79 -7.70 18.95
C SER A 407 30.82 -6.60 18.52
N VAL A 408 29.53 -6.78 18.82
CA VAL A 408 28.47 -5.81 18.45
C VAL A 408 27.78 -5.31 19.71
N ARG A 409 27.83 -3.99 19.94
CA ARG A 409 27.17 -3.32 21.06
C ARG A 409 25.63 -3.43 20.93
N ILE A 410 24.95 -3.64 22.06
CA ILE A 410 23.50 -3.62 22.15
C ILE A 410 23.07 -2.34 22.88
N PRO A 411 22.40 -1.39 22.19
CA PRO A 411 21.81 -0.21 22.81
C PRO A 411 20.84 -0.58 23.95
N GLU A 412 20.73 0.30 24.94
CA GLU A 412 19.94 0.06 26.15
C GLU A 412 18.50 -0.40 25.87
N PRO A 413 17.72 0.22 24.95
CA PRO A 413 16.34 -0.17 24.70
C PRO A 413 16.15 -1.62 24.28
N LEU A 414 17.17 -2.26 23.66
CA LEU A 414 17.11 -3.65 23.21
C LEU A 414 17.57 -4.67 24.27
N ARG A 415 18.29 -4.24 25.33
CA ARG A 415 18.90 -5.17 26.29
C ARG A 415 17.90 -6.08 26.98
N MET A 416 16.74 -5.55 27.36
CA MET A 416 15.68 -6.36 27.99
C MET A 416 15.20 -7.50 27.08
N TYR A 417 15.10 -7.27 25.78
CA TYR A 417 14.71 -8.28 24.78
C TYR A 417 15.85 -9.24 24.45
N MET A 418 17.10 -8.83 24.73
CA MET A 418 18.31 -9.63 24.57
C MET A 418 18.73 -10.38 25.84
N GLY A 419 17.85 -10.43 26.88
CA GLY A 419 18.14 -11.10 28.17
C GLY A 419 19.18 -10.39 28.99
N GLY A 420 19.27 -9.08 28.88
CA GLY A 420 20.20 -8.24 29.62
C GLY A 420 21.59 -8.15 29.00
N LYS A 421 21.83 -8.78 27.85
CA LYS A 421 23.12 -8.65 27.15
C LYS A 421 23.33 -7.21 26.66
N ASP A 422 24.52 -6.70 26.82
CA ASP A 422 24.97 -5.39 26.32
C ASP A 422 25.87 -5.51 25.09
N VAL A 423 26.30 -6.74 24.76
CA VAL A 423 27.18 -7.03 23.62
C VAL A 423 26.92 -8.44 23.07
N ILE A 424 27.07 -8.62 21.76
CA ILE A 424 27.14 -9.91 21.04
C ILE A 424 28.61 -10.19 20.71
N LYS A 425 29.06 -11.43 20.98
CA LYS A 425 30.46 -11.88 20.75
C LYS A 425 30.48 -13.16 19.95
#